data_880039e6b4f1c8ee02cfc52edb3a2b14
#
_entry.id   880039e6b4f1c8ee02cfc52edb3a2b14
#
_cell.length_a   1.000
_cell.length_b   1.000
_cell.length_c   1.000
_cell.angle_alpha   90.00
_cell.angle_beta   90.00
_cell.angle_gamma   90.00
#
_symmetry.space_group_name_H-M   'P 1'
#
loop_
_entity.id
_entity.type
_entity.pdbx_description
1 polymer ?
#
loop_
_entity_poly.entity_id
_entity_poly.type
_entity_poly.pdbx_seq_one_letter_code
_entity_poly.pdbx_strand_id
1 'polypeptide(L)'
;NPEETEEIEFNVLKYLAEQDGDTDVNHFKGKRILVIHSGGDSKRVPQYSACGKLFSPVPRELPNGRPSTLFAEFIIGMTAVAGRIPEGMLVLSGDVLLLFNPLQIDAQFYGAAAISIKEDVDTGKNHGVFLNDGTDHVERFLHKQSEEQLRAMGAVNQDNAVDLDTGAVMMDANLLNSLYGLISTDNQIDEAKFSEFVNE
;
A
#
# COMPACT_ATOMS: atom_id res chain seq x y z
N ASN A 1 -10.80 0.78 6.84
CA ASN A 1 -12.01 0.35 6.16
C ASN A 1 -11.70 0.29 4.66
N PRO A 2 -11.94 -0.83 3.93
CA PRO A 2 -11.66 -0.92 2.49
C PRO A 2 -12.30 0.23 1.69
N GLU A 3 -13.55 0.57 1.96
CA GLU A 3 -14.27 1.66 1.29
C GLU A 3 -13.57 3.03 1.42
N GLU A 4 -12.99 3.35 2.57
CA GLU A 4 -12.26 4.63 2.76
C GLU A 4 -10.93 4.64 1.99
N THR A 5 -10.28 3.49 1.86
CA THR A 5 -9.04 3.30 1.11
C THR A 5 -9.26 3.57 -0.37
N GLU A 6 -10.28 2.96 -0.93
CA GLU A 6 -10.66 3.05 -2.33
C GLU A 6 -11.12 4.47 -2.70
N GLU A 7 -11.85 5.15 -1.81
CA GLU A 7 -12.23 6.55 -1.99
C GLU A 7 -11.03 7.49 -2.07
N ILE A 8 -9.97 7.26 -1.27
CA ILE A 8 -8.74 8.06 -1.31
C ILE A 8 -8.00 7.84 -2.63
N GLU A 9 -7.85 6.60 -3.06
CA GLU A 9 -7.21 6.28 -4.35
C GLU A 9 -7.97 6.91 -5.50
N PHE A 10 -9.29 6.80 -5.51
CA PHE A 10 -10.16 7.44 -6.48
C PHE A 10 -9.96 8.96 -6.56
N ASN A 11 -9.92 9.64 -5.43
CA ASN A 11 -9.72 11.08 -5.39
C ASN A 11 -8.33 11.49 -5.91
N VAL A 12 -7.29 10.69 -5.65
CA VAL A 12 -5.94 10.91 -6.21
C VAL A 12 -5.97 10.75 -7.73
N LEU A 13 -6.58 9.68 -8.24
CA LEU A 13 -6.70 9.43 -9.67
C LEU A 13 -7.47 10.55 -10.38
N LYS A 14 -8.59 10.98 -9.79
CA LYS A 14 -9.41 12.10 -10.29
C LYS A 14 -8.61 13.41 -10.37
N TYR A 15 -7.91 13.76 -9.28
CA TYR A 15 -7.09 14.96 -9.23
C TYR A 15 -5.99 14.96 -10.30
N LEU A 16 -5.32 13.84 -10.50
CA LEU A 16 -4.25 13.73 -11.49
C LEU A 16 -4.79 13.81 -12.92
N ALA A 17 -5.92 13.18 -13.20
CA ALA A 17 -6.57 13.26 -14.50
C ALA A 17 -7.02 14.70 -14.83
N GLU A 18 -7.56 15.43 -13.86
CA GLU A 18 -7.95 16.83 -14.02
C GLU A 18 -6.76 17.77 -14.27
N GLN A 19 -5.57 17.45 -13.72
CA GLN A 19 -4.36 18.27 -13.91
C GLN A 19 -3.77 18.16 -15.31
N ASP A 20 -3.88 17.02 -15.98
CA ASP A 20 -3.23 16.77 -17.26
C ASP A 20 -4.01 17.31 -18.45
N GLY A 21 -5.24 17.76 -18.24
CA GLY A 21 -6.12 18.15 -19.37
C GLY A 21 -6.38 16.97 -20.32
N ASP A 22 -7.51 16.86 -20.79
CA ASP A 22 -8.26 15.79 -21.45
C ASP A 22 -7.62 15.03 -22.65
N THR A 23 -6.31 15.07 -22.88
CA THR A 23 -5.74 14.60 -24.13
C THR A 23 -4.74 13.44 -24.05
N ASP A 24 -4.24 13.08 -22.86
CA ASP A 24 -3.27 12.00 -22.72
C ASP A 24 -3.90 10.77 -22.07
N VAL A 25 -3.99 9.67 -22.82
CA VAL A 25 -4.44 8.36 -22.30
C VAL A 25 -3.47 7.72 -21.30
N ASN A 26 -2.32 8.35 -21.07
CA ASN A 26 -1.29 7.89 -20.14
C ASN A 26 -1.12 8.84 -18.96
N HIS A 27 -2.17 9.04 -18.19
CA HIS A 27 -2.22 9.98 -17.04
C HIS A 27 -1.11 9.77 -15.99
N PHE A 28 -0.58 8.55 -15.88
CA PHE A 28 0.40 8.17 -14.85
C PHE A 28 1.84 8.11 -15.35
N LYS A 29 2.06 8.25 -16.67
CA LYS A 29 3.40 8.24 -17.26
C LYS A 29 4.27 9.36 -16.71
N GLY A 30 5.49 9.02 -16.29
CA GLY A 30 6.46 9.94 -15.71
C GLY A 30 6.10 10.44 -14.31
N LYS A 31 4.99 10.00 -13.71
CA LYS A 31 4.58 10.40 -12.37
C LYS A 31 5.01 9.39 -11.33
N ARG A 32 5.40 9.88 -10.15
CA ARG A 32 5.67 9.10 -8.94
C ARG A 32 4.72 9.55 -7.86
N ILE A 33 3.86 8.66 -7.43
CA ILE A 33 2.78 8.93 -6.49
C ILE A 33 3.08 8.18 -5.21
N LEU A 34 3.03 8.87 -4.07
CA LEU A 34 3.09 8.26 -2.76
C LEU A 34 1.75 8.48 -2.06
N VAL A 35 1.07 7.39 -1.74
CA VAL A 35 -0.17 7.38 -0.96
C VAL A 35 0.14 6.79 0.41
N ILE A 36 -0.19 7.52 1.47
CA ILE A 36 -0.08 7.04 2.85
C ILE A 36 -1.48 7.05 3.45
N HIS A 37 -2.02 5.85 3.68
CA HIS A 37 -3.33 5.70 4.29
C HIS A 37 -3.30 6.12 5.75
N SER A 38 -4.04 7.18 6.07
CA SER A 38 -4.20 7.68 7.43
C SER A 38 -5.68 7.63 7.81
N GLY A 39 -6.14 6.46 8.23
CA GLY A 39 -7.53 6.25 8.59
C GLY A 39 -7.73 5.72 10.01
N GLY A 40 -8.99 5.68 10.43
CA GLY A 40 -9.47 5.10 11.68
C GLY A 40 -9.53 6.08 12.85
N ASP A 41 -10.47 5.81 13.74
CA ASP A 41 -10.86 6.65 14.90
C ASP A 41 -9.79 6.73 16.00
N SER A 42 -8.63 6.12 15.81
CA SER A 42 -7.54 6.05 16.83
C SER A 42 -8.02 5.62 18.22
N LYS A 43 -9.04 4.75 18.31
CA LYS A 43 -9.71 4.34 19.57
C LYS A 43 -8.76 3.83 20.65
N ARG A 44 -7.62 3.22 20.24
CA ARG A 44 -6.60 2.71 21.18
C ARG A 44 -5.66 3.81 21.69
N VAL A 45 -5.65 4.97 21.04
CA VAL A 45 -4.77 6.11 21.33
C VAL A 45 -5.58 7.40 21.17
N PRO A 46 -6.60 7.64 22.04
CA PRO A 46 -7.60 8.69 21.86
C PRO A 46 -7.01 10.10 21.80
N GLN A 47 -5.82 10.33 22.36
CA GLN A 47 -5.11 11.60 22.26
C GLN A 47 -4.71 11.97 20.83
N TYR A 48 -4.72 11.01 19.90
CA TYR A 48 -4.41 11.25 18.47
C TYR A 48 -5.66 11.18 17.58
N SER A 49 -6.85 11.08 18.14
CA SER A 49 -8.09 11.00 17.36
C SER A 49 -8.33 12.21 16.46
N ALA A 50 -7.89 13.40 16.89
CA ALA A 50 -8.08 14.62 16.12
C ALA A 50 -7.09 14.81 14.96
N CYS A 51 -5.85 14.30 15.10
CA CYS A 51 -4.76 14.50 14.13
C CYS A 51 -4.41 13.21 13.38
N GLY A 52 -4.96 12.08 13.80
CA GLY A 52 -4.60 10.75 13.29
C GLY A 52 -3.28 10.23 13.87
N LYS A 53 -3.12 8.90 13.88
CA LYS A 53 -1.92 8.20 14.38
C LYS A 53 -0.66 8.55 13.59
N LEU A 54 -0.80 8.96 12.35
CA LEU A 54 0.30 9.30 11.45
C LEU A 54 1.19 10.41 12.03
N PHE A 55 0.63 11.31 12.82
CA PHE A 55 1.36 12.40 13.47
C PHE A 55 1.80 12.08 14.90
N SER A 56 1.69 10.82 15.33
CA SER A 56 2.19 10.37 16.63
C SER A 56 3.71 10.51 16.69
N PRO A 57 4.27 11.01 17.82
CA PRO A 57 5.70 11.04 18.00
C PRO A 57 6.27 9.63 18.10
N VAL A 58 7.44 9.43 17.55
CA VAL A 58 8.25 8.22 17.69
C VAL A 58 9.49 8.51 18.53
N PRO A 59 10.11 7.51 19.19
CA PRO A 59 11.26 7.69 20.07
C PRO A 59 12.57 7.93 19.27
N ARG A 60 12.55 8.94 18.40
CA ARG A 60 13.68 9.39 17.60
C ARG A 60 13.70 10.90 17.57
N GLU A 61 14.88 11.47 17.73
CA GLU A 61 15.12 12.90 17.63
C GLU A 61 15.63 13.27 16.24
N LEU A 62 15.02 14.29 15.66
CA LEU A 62 15.44 14.88 14.40
C LEU A 62 16.67 15.78 14.62
N PRO A 63 17.46 16.12 13.57
CA PRO A 63 18.64 16.98 13.70
C PRO A 63 18.38 18.36 14.31
N ASN A 64 17.13 18.81 14.31
CA ASN A 64 16.72 20.08 14.92
C ASN A 64 16.30 19.97 16.40
N GLY A 65 16.53 18.81 17.05
CA GLY A 65 16.20 18.55 18.45
C GLY A 65 14.73 18.29 18.73
N ARG A 66 13.88 18.12 17.70
CA ARG A 66 12.46 17.79 17.86
C ARG A 66 12.22 16.30 17.76
N PRO A 67 11.21 15.75 18.46
CA PRO A 67 10.82 14.36 18.25
C PRO A 67 10.35 14.16 16.80
N SER A 68 10.70 13.02 16.22
CA SER A 68 10.17 12.59 14.92
C SER A 68 8.73 12.14 15.06
N THR A 69 8.03 12.00 13.94
CA THR A 69 6.66 11.46 13.85
C THR A 69 6.64 10.26 12.91
N LEU A 70 5.61 9.43 12.99
CA LEU A 70 5.42 8.33 12.03
C LEU A 70 5.48 8.84 10.60
N PHE A 71 4.81 9.96 10.31
CA PHE A 71 4.83 10.58 8.98
C PHE A 71 6.26 10.93 8.52
N ALA A 72 7.06 11.55 9.40
CA ALA A 72 8.44 11.88 9.08
C ALA A 72 9.28 10.63 8.81
N GLU A 73 9.09 9.56 9.61
CA GLU A 73 9.79 8.29 9.43
C GLU A 73 9.39 7.60 8.11
N PHE A 74 8.11 7.65 7.72
CA PHE A 74 7.68 7.15 6.40
C PHE A 74 8.38 7.89 5.27
N ILE A 75 8.36 9.22 5.29
CA ILE A 75 9.04 10.01 4.24
C ILE A 75 10.53 9.67 4.20
N ILE A 76 11.20 9.63 5.34
CA ILE A 76 12.64 9.34 5.42
C ILE A 76 12.93 7.90 4.94
N GLY A 77 12.19 6.92 5.45
CA GLY A 77 12.42 5.50 5.16
C GLY A 77 12.07 5.11 3.72
N MET A 78 10.97 5.65 3.20
CA MET A 78 10.44 5.24 1.90
C MET A 78 10.96 6.07 0.72
N THR A 79 11.63 7.20 0.97
CA THR A 79 12.22 8.02 -0.10
C THR A 79 13.18 7.22 -0.98
N ALA A 80 13.97 6.34 -0.37
CA ALA A 80 14.92 5.50 -1.11
C ALA A 80 14.23 4.44 -1.99
N VAL A 81 13.05 3.95 -1.61
CA VAL A 81 12.23 3.04 -2.44
C VAL A 81 11.54 3.84 -3.54
N ALA A 82 10.79 4.87 -3.17
CA ALA A 82 10.03 5.70 -4.10
C ALA A 82 10.93 6.36 -5.16
N GLY A 83 12.14 6.77 -4.80
CA GLY A 83 13.12 7.34 -5.72
C GLY A 83 13.65 6.37 -6.78
N ARG A 84 13.53 5.07 -6.56
CA ARG A 84 13.98 4.01 -7.49
C ARG A 84 12.88 3.50 -8.41
N ILE A 85 11.61 3.71 -8.06
CA ILE A 85 10.47 3.42 -8.94
C ILE A 85 10.51 4.44 -10.09
N PRO A 86 10.58 4.02 -11.35
CA PRO A 86 10.68 4.96 -12.48
C PRO A 86 9.41 5.82 -12.62
N GLU A 87 8.25 5.19 -12.50
CA GLU A 87 6.92 5.82 -12.54
C GLU A 87 5.91 4.87 -11.92
N GLY A 88 4.84 5.39 -11.37
CA GLY A 88 3.79 4.59 -10.73
C GLY A 88 3.41 5.10 -9.35
N MET A 89 2.83 4.23 -8.54
CA MET A 89 2.30 4.53 -7.20
C MET A 89 2.91 3.60 -6.16
N LEU A 90 3.26 4.16 -5.00
CA LEU A 90 3.58 3.43 -3.78
C LEU A 90 2.50 3.75 -2.75
N VAL A 91 1.78 2.74 -2.31
CA VAL A 91 0.75 2.83 -1.26
C VAL A 91 1.32 2.27 0.03
N LEU A 92 1.12 2.96 1.14
CA LEU A 92 1.59 2.58 2.47
C LEU A 92 0.45 2.62 3.48
N SER A 93 0.42 1.65 4.39
CA SER A 93 -0.42 1.72 5.58
C SER A 93 0.15 2.76 6.57
N GLY A 94 -0.67 3.71 6.98
CA GLY A 94 -0.25 4.85 7.83
C GLY A 94 -0.06 4.51 9.31
N ASP A 95 -0.20 3.25 9.71
CA ASP A 95 -0.01 2.78 11.09
C ASP A 95 1.03 1.66 11.22
N VAL A 96 1.76 1.37 10.15
CA VAL A 96 2.83 0.35 10.13
C VAL A 96 4.18 1.00 9.86
N LEU A 97 5.06 1.02 10.85
CA LEU A 97 6.44 1.49 10.67
C LEU A 97 7.32 0.35 10.15
N LEU A 98 7.77 0.47 8.91
CA LEU A 98 8.66 -0.49 8.29
C LEU A 98 10.12 -0.10 8.51
N LEU A 99 10.90 -1.00 9.12
CA LEU A 99 12.34 -0.85 9.35
C LEU A 99 13.08 -1.93 8.56
N PHE A 100 13.65 -1.57 7.43
CA PHE A 100 14.35 -2.50 6.55
C PHE A 100 15.42 -1.75 5.74
N ASN A 101 16.28 -2.51 5.06
CA ASN A 101 17.21 -1.93 4.10
C ASN A 101 16.47 -1.70 2.76
N PRO A 102 16.19 -0.46 2.36
CA PRO A 102 15.42 -0.18 1.14
C PRO A 102 16.11 -0.68 -0.14
N LEU A 103 17.42 -0.93 -0.10
CA LEU A 103 18.16 -1.48 -1.26
C LEU A 103 17.85 -2.97 -1.52
N GLN A 104 17.22 -3.66 -0.58
CA GLN A 104 16.78 -5.04 -0.76
C GLN A 104 15.46 -5.15 -1.54
N ILE A 105 14.72 -4.04 -1.65
CA ILE A 105 13.49 -4.01 -2.44
C ILE A 105 13.83 -3.91 -3.93
N ASP A 106 13.34 -4.83 -4.72
CA ASP A 106 13.41 -4.70 -6.18
C ASP A 106 12.38 -3.65 -6.64
N ALA A 107 12.89 -2.59 -7.27
CA ALA A 107 12.06 -1.54 -7.86
C ALA A 107 11.77 -1.76 -9.35
N GLN A 108 12.24 -2.88 -9.91
CA GLN A 108 11.95 -3.30 -11.28
C GLN A 108 10.87 -4.38 -11.25
N PHE A 109 9.64 -3.98 -11.40
CA PHE A 109 8.48 -4.87 -11.39
C PHE A 109 7.49 -4.49 -12.48
N TYR A 110 6.55 -5.38 -12.78
CA TYR A 110 5.47 -5.16 -13.73
C TYR A 110 4.14 -5.36 -13.02
N GLY A 111 3.17 -4.47 -13.29
CA GLY A 111 1.86 -4.50 -12.66
C GLY A 111 1.93 -4.06 -11.20
N ALA A 112 1.61 -4.95 -10.27
CA ALA A 112 1.66 -4.70 -8.83
C ALA A 112 2.72 -5.56 -8.15
N ALA A 113 3.38 -5.00 -7.13
CA ALA A 113 4.29 -5.71 -6.24
C ALA A 113 4.05 -5.31 -4.78
N ALA A 114 3.88 -6.30 -3.90
CA ALA A 114 3.71 -6.06 -2.47
C ALA A 114 5.03 -6.28 -1.72
N ILE A 115 5.24 -5.50 -0.68
CA ILE A 115 6.35 -5.71 0.25
C ILE A 115 5.85 -6.62 1.37
N SER A 116 6.44 -7.80 1.49
CA SER A 116 6.15 -8.73 2.58
C SER A 116 7.32 -8.88 3.54
N ILE A 117 7.04 -9.39 4.72
CA ILE A 117 8.05 -9.79 5.70
C ILE A 117 7.79 -11.24 6.14
N LYS A 118 8.85 -12.01 6.35
CA LYS A 118 8.73 -13.34 6.94
C LYS A 118 8.47 -13.22 8.43
N GLU A 119 7.32 -13.75 8.87
CA GLU A 119 6.88 -13.74 10.26
C GLU A 119 6.36 -15.10 10.67
N ASP A 120 6.33 -15.36 11.97
CA ASP A 120 5.76 -16.59 12.53
C ASP A 120 4.28 -16.73 12.18
N VAL A 121 3.82 -17.95 11.94
CA VAL A 121 2.42 -18.24 11.60
C VAL A 121 1.45 -17.75 12.68
N ASP A 122 1.87 -17.71 13.94
CA ASP A 122 1.04 -17.22 15.05
C ASP A 122 0.76 -15.71 14.94
N THR A 123 1.68 -14.95 14.37
CA THR A 123 1.46 -13.56 13.96
C THR A 123 0.57 -13.50 12.73
N GLY A 124 0.88 -14.31 11.71
CA GLY A 124 0.20 -14.33 10.40
C GLY A 124 -1.30 -14.57 10.47
N LYS A 125 -1.78 -15.40 11.41
CA LYS A 125 -3.23 -15.68 11.56
C LYS A 125 -4.08 -14.43 11.87
N ASN A 126 -3.47 -13.36 12.34
CA ASN A 126 -4.16 -12.11 12.70
C ASN A 126 -4.07 -11.03 11.62
N HIS A 127 -3.33 -11.29 10.55
CA HIS A 127 -3.00 -10.32 9.50
C HIS A 127 -3.33 -10.86 8.10
N GLY A 128 -2.94 -10.10 7.09
CA GLY A 128 -2.90 -10.55 5.71
C GLY A 128 -1.64 -11.39 5.46
N VAL A 129 -1.77 -12.47 4.69
CA VAL A 129 -0.68 -13.36 4.30
C VAL A 129 -0.73 -13.57 2.80
N PHE A 130 0.40 -13.47 2.14
CA PHE A 130 0.54 -13.82 0.72
C PHE A 130 0.83 -15.30 0.55
N LEU A 131 0.06 -15.98 -0.28
CA LEU A 131 0.36 -17.31 -0.78
C LEU A 131 1.06 -17.16 -2.12
N ASN A 132 2.28 -17.66 -2.19
CA ASN A 132 3.10 -17.65 -3.40
C ASN A 132 2.99 -18.98 -4.15
N ASP A 133 3.13 -18.96 -5.46
CA ASP A 133 3.14 -20.14 -6.33
C ASP A 133 4.47 -20.92 -6.32
N GLY A 134 5.36 -20.62 -5.37
CA GLY A 134 6.73 -21.17 -5.29
C GLY A 134 7.76 -20.32 -6.03
N THR A 135 7.34 -19.20 -6.60
CA THR A 135 8.15 -18.11 -7.14
C THR A 135 7.87 -16.81 -6.37
N ASP A 136 8.25 -15.69 -6.91
CA ASP A 136 7.92 -14.38 -6.32
C ASP A 136 6.52 -13.86 -6.71
N HIS A 137 5.70 -14.68 -7.39
CA HIS A 137 4.35 -14.29 -7.74
C HIS A 137 3.35 -14.68 -6.65
N VAL A 138 2.49 -13.72 -6.30
CA VAL A 138 1.38 -13.94 -5.37
C VAL A 138 0.24 -14.64 -6.10
N GLU A 139 -0.07 -15.86 -5.66
CA GLU A 139 -1.23 -16.62 -6.16
C GLU A 139 -2.51 -16.16 -5.48
N ARG A 140 -2.44 -15.87 -4.17
CA ARG A 140 -3.61 -15.51 -3.38
C ARG A 140 -3.25 -14.65 -2.18
N PHE A 141 -4.14 -13.72 -1.84
CA PHE A 141 -4.11 -12.99 -0.58
C PHE A 141 -5.06 -13.64 0.43
N LEU A 142 -4.53 -13.97 1.59
CA LEU A 142 -5.24 -14.68 2.66
C LEU A 142 -5.41 -13.75 3.87
N HIS A 143 -6.63 -13.29 4.12
CA HIS A 143 -6.90 -12.35 5.20
C HIS A 143 -7.40 -13.08 6.46
N LYS A 144 -6.64 -12.96 7.55
CA LYS A 144 -6.99 -13.48 8.90
C LYS A 144 -7.46 -14.93 8.90
N GLN A 145 -6.71 -15.80 8.22
CA GLN A 145 -6.97 -17.23 8.22
C GLN A 145 -6.41 -17.90 9.48
N SER A 146 -7.06 -18.94 9.98
CA SER A 146 -6.50 -19.73 11.06
C SER A 146 -5.18 -20.38 10.66
N GLU A 147 -4.33 -20.73 11.65
CA GLU A 147 -3.09 -21.45 11.39
C GLU A 147 -3.33 -22.75 10.60
N GLU A 148 -4.39 -23.49 10.97
CA GLU A 148 -4.77 -24.72 10.28
C GLU A 148 -5.09 -24.47 8.80
N GLN A 149 -5.80 -23.39 8.48
CA GLN A 149 -6.11 -23.00 7.11
C GLN A 149 -4.86 -22.56 6.35
N LEU A 150 -3.99 -21.74 6.96
CA LEU A 150 -2.73 -21.32 6.35
C LEU A 150 -1.84 -22.51 5.99
N ARG A 151 -1.74 -23.51 6.89
CA ARG A 151 -0.99 -24.76 6.64
C ARG A 151 -1.63 -25.60 5.54
N ALA A 152 -2.95 -25.76 5.59
CA ALA A 152 -3.68 -26.55 4.58
C ALA A 152 -3.56 -25.95 3.17
N MET A 153 -3.44 -24.63 3.06
CA MET A 153 -3.24 -23.92 1.79
C MET A 153 -1.77 -23.87 1.34
N GLY A 154 -0.82 -24.31 2.19
CA GLY A 154 0.60 -24.27 1.86
C GLY A 154 1.27 -22.91 2.07
N ALA A 155 0.62 -21.95 2.76
CA ALA A 155 1.15 -20.64 3.02
C ALA A 155 2.22 -20.60 4.13
N VAL A 156 2.42 -21.69 4.86
CA VAL A 156 3.42 -21.81 5.94
C VAL A 156 4.64 -22.57 5.40
N ASN A 157 5.80 -21.96 5.47
CA ASN A 157 7.04 -22.57 5.01
C ASN A 157 7.64 -23.57 6.05
N GLN A 158 8.81 -24.16 5.72
CA GLN A 158 9.50 -25.13 6.57
C GLN A 158 9.99 -24.55 7.91
N ASP A 159 10.21 -23.23 7.97
CA ASP A 159 10.66 -22.51 9.15
C ASP A 159 9.48 -22.02 10.04
N ASN A 160 8.27 -22.54 9.79
CA ASN A 160 7.03 -22.12 10.45
C ASN A 160 6.66 -20.64 10.23
N ALA A 161 7.16 -20.05 9.15
CA ALA A 161 6.95 -18.66 8.79
C ALA A 161 5.99 -18.53 7.60
N VAL A 162 5.36 -17.35 7.51
CA VAL A 162 4.48 -16.91 6.44
C VAL A 162 5.01 -15.62 5.82
N ASP A 163 4.56 -15.30 4.61
CA ASP A 163 4.78 -14.00 3.97
C ASP A 163 3.69 -13.03 4.41
N LEU A 164 3.98 -12.29 5.49
CA LEU A 164 3.03 -11.37 6.09
C LEU A 164 2.95 -10.07 5.26
N ASP A 165 1.74 -9.63 4.98
CA ASP A 165 1.46 -8.34 4.34
C ASP A 165 1.89 -7.18 5.24
N THR A 166 2.68 -6.27 4.70
CA THR A 166 3.12 -5.05 5.38
C THR A 166 2.20 -3.85 5.14
N GLY A 167 1.21 -3.98 4.26
CA GLY A 167 0.38 -2.88 3.79
C GLY A 167 1.12 -1.92 2.85
N ALA A 168 2.25 -2.35 2.29
CA ALA A 168 3.01 -1.58 1.31
C ALA A 168 2.90 -2.23 -0.06
N VAL A 169 2.29 -1.52 -1.02
CA VAL A 169 2.06 -2.00 -2.39
C VAL A 169 2.59 -0.99 -3.40
N MET A 170 3.32 -1.47 -4.38
CA MET A 170 3.79 -0.71 -5.53
C MET A 170 2.95 -1.08 -6.76
N MET A 171 2.57 -0.10 -7.56
CA MET A 171 1.87 -0.29 -8.83
C MET A 171 2.59 0.48 -9.92
N ASP A 172 2.82 -0.15 -11.07
CA ASP A 172 3.41 0.55 -12.22
C ASP A 172 2.37 1.45 -12.94
N ALA A 173 2.85 2.36 -13.77
CA ALA A 173 2.00 3.29 -14.51
C ALA A 173 1.04 2.59 -15.48
N ASN A 174 1.41 1.42 -16.02
CA ASN A 174 0.56 0.67 -16.95
C ASN A 174 -0.64 0.06 -16.22
N LEU A 175 -0.41 -0.51 -15.03
CA LEU A 175 -1.50 -1.02 -14.19
C LEU A 175 -2.45 0.12 -13.79
N LEU A 176 -1.89 1.26 -13.34
CA LEU A 176 -2.70 2.42 -12.97
C LEU A 176 -3.56 2.93 -14.13
N ASN A 177 -3.00 3.01 -15.35
CA ASN A 177 -3.77 3.38 -16.54
C ASN A 177 -4.87 2.34 -16.85
N SER A 178 -4.57 1.05 -16.66
CA SER A 178 -5.56 -0.01 -16.85
C SER A 178 -6.72 0.09 -15.84
N LEU A 179 -6.40 0.29 -14.57
CA LEU A 179 -7.39 0.50 -13.51
C LEU A 179 -8.24 1.76 -13.78
N TYR A 180 -7.58 2.85 -14.17
CA TYR A 180 -8.27 4.08 -14.56
C TYR A 180 -9.25 3.84 -15.73
N GLY A 181 -8.85 3.04 -16.73
CA GLY A 181 -9.70 2.67 -17.85
C GLY A 181 -10.96 1.90 -17.46
N LEU A 182 -10.91 1.11 -16.38
CA LEU A 182 -12.07 0.38 -15.86
C LEU A 182 -13.13 1.30 -15.24
N ILE A 183 -12.70 2.39 -14.62
CA ILE A 183 -13.53 3.32 -13.87
C ILE A 183 -13.81 4.64 -14.60
N SER A 184 -13.39 4.79 -15.87
CA SER A 184 -13.53 6.02 -16.63
C SER A 184 -14.42 5.83 -17.86
N THR A 185 -15.03 6.94 -18.32
CA THR A 185 -15.74 7.08 -19.59
C THR A 185 -15.31 8.41 -20.22
N ASP A 186 -14.92 8.40 -21.49
CA ASP A 186 -14.44 9.59 -22.22
C ASP A 186 -13.29 10.33 -21.48
N ASN A 187 -12.33 9.57 -20.92
CA ASN A 187 -11.22 10.08 -20.11
C ASN A 187 -11.63 10.84 -18.84
N GLN A 188 -12.84 10.66 -18.38
CA GLN A 188 -13.30 11.19 -17.09
C GLN A 188 -13.75 10.04 -16.19
N ILE A 189 -13.51 10.18 -14.90
CA ILE A 189 -13.95 9.18 -13.93
C ILE A 189 -15.47 9.11 -13.91
N ASP A 190 -15.97 7.89 -14.08
CA ASP A 190 -17.39 7.54 -14.05
C ASP A 190 -17.73 6.98 -12.67
N GLU A 191 -18.46 7.75 -11.88
CA GLU A 191 -18.81 7.36 -10.50
C GLU A 191 -19.64 6.08 -10.44
N ALA A 192 -20.43 5.79 -11.47
CA ALA A 192 -21.24 4.56 -11.52
C ALA A 192 -20.35 3.33 -11.74
N LYS A 193 -19.40 3.41 -12.67
CA LYS A 193 -18.42 2.34 -12.91
C LYS A 193 -17.51 2.13 -11.71
N PHE A 194 -17.08 3.20 -11.05
CA PHE A 194 -16.29 3.11 -9.84
C PHE A 194 -17.06 2.40 -8.72
N SER A 195 -18.32 2.78 -8.50
CA SER A 195 -19.18 2.13 -7.50
C SER A 195 -19.42 0.66 -7.79
N GLU A 196 -19.57 0.28 -9.07
CA GLU A 196 -19.69 -1.11 -9.50
C GLU A 196 -18.40 -1.88 -9.21
N PHE A 197 -17.24 -1.33 -9.60
CA PHE A 197 -15.92 -1.92 -9.40
C PHE A 197 -15.58 -2.19 -7.92
N VAL A 198 -15.99 -1.28 -7.02
CA VAL A 198 -15.73 -1.39 -5.58
C VAL A 198 -16.63 -2.41 -4.89
N ASN A 199 -17.82 -2.68 -5.43
CA ASN A 199 -18.82 -3.59 -4.83
C ASN A 199 -18.78 -5.03 -5.40
N GLU A 200 -17.93 -5.31 -6.39
CA GLU A 200 -17.63 -6.67 -6.87
C GLU A 200 -16.51 -7.35 -6.06
#